data_da228949e28ad1db68c490dccd14a05a
#
_entry.id   da228949e28ad1db68c490dccd14a05a
#
_cell.length_a   1.000
_cell.length_b   1.000
_cell.length_c   1.000
_cell.angle_alpha   90.00
_cell.angle_beta   90.00
_cell.angle_gamma   90.00
#
_symmetry.space_group_name_H-M   'P 1'
#
loop_
_entity.id
_entity.type
_entity.pdbx_description
1 polymer ?
#
loop_
_entity_poly.entity_id
_entity_poly.type
_entity_poly.pdbx_seq_one_letter_code
_entity_poly.pdbx_strand_id
1 'polypeptide(L)'
;AQIPFEIFYEALSYCPEKGEIALIGYREIPDYEWESNIPKMIRELNVYKRNSKNDCEDTRYDLNAILSFFADLRLGVPVHVPSLYCIYEHKMLFEKRLDFMKKEGVPIRESDLNKVKELIKISRKVMLFGKYYNSNLQESSFAAMLDAAKNLIELERDFCVGGLQLR
;
A
#
# COMPACT_ATOMS: atom_id res chain seq x y z
N ALA A 1 4.62 -21.46 -16.44
CA ALA A 1 3.72 -21.74 -17.56
C ALA A 1 3.83 -20.56 -18.53
N GLN A 2 4.17 -20.83 -19.79
CA GLN A 2 4.14 -19.80 -20.84
C GLN A 2 2.69 -19.76 -21.39
N ILE A 3 2.12 -18.58 -21.37
CA ILE A 3 0.82 -18.33 -22.00
C ILE A 3 1.10 -18.04 -23.48
N PRO A 4 0.46 -18.75 -24.44
CA PRO A 4 0.58 -18.43 -25.84
C PRO A 4 0.16 -16.98 -26.12
N PHE A 5 0.91 -16.31 -27.00
CA PHE A 5 0.71 -14.88 -27.30
C PHE A 5 -0.71 -14.60 -27.83
N GLU A 6 -1.30 -15.53 -28.56
CA GLU A 6 -2.65 -15.43 -29.10
C GLU A 6 -3.69 -15.36 -27.99
N ILE A 7 -3.58 -16.19 -26.94
CA ILE A 7 -4.48 -16.18 -25.78
C ILE A 7 -4.34 -14.86 -24.99
N PHE A 8 -3.12 -14.37 -24.86
CA PHE A 8 -2.86 -13.09 -24.21
C PHE A 8 -3.46 -11.93 -25.00
N TYR A 9 -3.30 -11.94 -26.33
CA TYR A 9 -3.87 -10.91 -27.23
C TYR A 9 -5.40 -10.94 -27.26
N GLU A 10 -6.01 -12.13 -27.25
CA GLU A 10 -7.45 -12.32 -27.16
C GLU A 10 -7.99 -11.77 -25.83
N ALA A 11 -7.33 -12.09 -24.70
CA ALA A 11 -7.71 -11.56 -23.39
C ALA A 11 -7.67 -10.02 -23.33
N LEU A 12 -6.69 -9.40 -23.99
CA LEU A 12 -6.58 -7.93 -24.08
C LEU A 12 -7.70 -7.31 -24.91
N SER A 13 -8.22 -8.02 -25.92
CA SER A 13 -9.32 -7.51 -26.77
C SER A 13 -10.66 -7.37 -26.03
N TYR A 14 -10.82 -8.11 -24.91
CA TYR A 14 -11.97 -8.02 -24.01
C TYR A 14 -11.81 -6.98 -22.90
N CYS A 15 -10.68 -6.28 -22.83
CA CYS A 15 -10.47 -5.22 -21.85
C CYS A 15 -11.33 -4.01 -22.23
N PRO A 16 -12.31 -3.57 -21.40
CA PRO A 16 -13.22 -2.47 -21.75
C PRO A 16 -12.51 -1.13 -21.86
N GLU A 17 -11.36 -0.99 -21.23
CA GLU A 17 -10.51 0.19 -21.32
C GLU A 17 -9.57 0.04 -22.52
N LYS A 18 -9.95 0.54 -23.67
CA LYS A 18 -9.08 0.69 -24.84
C LYS A 18 -8.05 1.80 -24.64
N GLY A 19 -7.58 1.97 -23.41
CA GLY A 19 -6.50 2.87 -23.06
C GLY A 19 -5.14 2.21 -23.34
N GLU A 20 -4.08 2.94 -23.17
CA GLU A 20 -2.71 2.52 -23.42
C GLU A 20 -2.36 1.22 -22.68
N ILE A 21 -2.07 0.16 -23.45
CA ILE A 21 -1.58 -1.11 -22.90
C ILE A 21 -0.08 -0.98 -22.73
N ALA A 22 0.37 -0.84 -21.50
CA ALA A 22 1.80 -0.90 -21.20
C ALA A 22 2.25 -2.37 -21.05
N LEU A 23 3.07 -2.84 -21.98
CA LEU A 23 3.80 -4.11 -21.81
C LEU A 23 5.00 -3.86 -20.90
N ILE A 24 4.94 -4.38 -19.67
CA ILE A 24 6.07 -4.36 -18.75
C ILE A 24 6.92 -5.59 -19.02
N GLY A 25 8.03 -5.38 -19.70
CA GLY A 25 9.06 -6.40 -19.86
C GLY A 25 9.95 -6.47 -18.63
N TYR A 26 10.13 -7.68 -18.07
CA TYR A 26 11.15 -7.93 -17.06
C TYR A 26 12.45 -8.31 -17.79
N ARG A 27 13.52 -7.57 -17.52
CA ARG A 27 14.86 -7.92 -17.95
C ARG A 27 15.63 -8.43 -16.76
N GLU A 28 16.17 -9.64 -16.84
CA GLU A 28 17.23 -10.05 -15.90
C GLU A 28 18.40 -9.09 -16.05
N ILE A 29 18.79 -8.47 -14.95
CA ILE A 29 20.01 -7.68 -14.88
C ILE A 29 21.07 -8.61 -14.30
N PRO A 30 22.01 -9.13 -15.13
CA PRO A 30 23.11 -9.91 -14.61
C PRO A 30 23.91 -9.03 -13.64
N ASP A 31 24.41 -9.60 -12.58
CA ASP A 31 25.24 -8.91 -11.58
C ASP A 31 24.52 -7.84 -10.75
N TYR A 32 23.21 -7.99 -10.54
CA TYR A 32 22.49 -7.10 -9.64
C TYR A 32 22.88 -7.36 -8.18
N GLU A 33 23.73 -6.50 -7.64
CA GLU A 33 24.16 -6.57 -6.25
C GLU A 33 23.04 -6.08 -5.32
N TRP A 34 22.37 -6.99 -4.64
CA TRP A 34 21.32 -6.71 -3.66
C TRP A 34 21.79 -5.79 -2.53
N GLU A 35 23.05 -5.86 -2.16
CA GLU A 35 23.67 -5.01 -1.13
C GLU A 35 23.56 -3.52 -1.47
N SER A 36 23.56 -3.16 -2.74
CA SER A 36 23.42 -1.77 -3.18
C SER A 36 22.04 -1.17 -2.92
N ASN A 37 21.04 -2.01 -2.62
CA ASN A 37 19.66 -1.56 -2.41
C ASN A 37 19.35 -1.12 -0.98
N ILE A 38 20.10 -1.57 0.02
CA ILE A 38 19.85 -1.20 1.41
C ILE A 38 19.88 0.33 1.60
N PRO A 39 20.88 1.07 1.10
CA PRO A 39 20.88 2.53 1.17
C PRO A 39 19.68 3.17 0.45
N LYS A 40 19.22 2.58 -0.67
CA LYS A 40 18.02 3.04 -1.38
C LYS A 40 16.78 2.79 -0.55
N MET A 41 16.62 1.59 0.01
CA MET A 41 15.49 1.26 0.89
C MET A 41 15.41 2.18 2.10
N ILE A 42 16.54 2.48 2.73
CA ILE A 42 16.62 3.43 3.86
C ILE A 42 16.17 4.83 3.41
N ARG A 43 16.63 5.31 2.24
CA ARG A 43 16.20 6.60 1.69
C ARG A 43 14.69 6.64 1.43
N GLU A 44 14.15 5.62 0.78
CA GLU A 44 12.70 5.53 0.49
C GLU A 44 11.86 5.51 1.76
N LEU A 45 12.28 4.76 2.78
CA LEU A 45 11.63 4.75 4.08
C LEU A 45 11.70 6.12 4.77
N ASN A 46 12.81 6.85 4.65
CA ASN A 46 12.94 8.19 5.20
C ASN A 46 12.10 9.23 4.43
N VAL A 47 11.93 9.07 3.12
CA VAL A 47 11.01 9.90 2.32
C VAL A 47 9.56 9.65 2.74
N TYR A 48 9.16 8.40 2.84
CA TYR A 48 7.83 8.01 3.33
C TYR A 48 7.49 8.65 4.68
N LYS A 49 8.45 8.63 5.62
CA LYS A 49 8.29 9.27 6.94
C LYS A 49 8.09 10.78 6.88
N ARG A 50 8.75 11.45 5.95
CA ARG A 50 8.71 12.92 5.85
C ARG A 50 7.43 13.41 5.22
N ASN A 51 6.56 12.51 4.77
CA ASN A 51 5.33 12.85 4.06
C ASN A 51 5.65 13.91 2.99
N SER A 52 6.58 13.56 2.09
CA SER A 52 7.17 14.52 1.16
C SER A 52 6.08 15.16 0.29
N LYS A 53 6.14 16.47 0.14
CA LYS A 53 5.18 17.29 -0.62
C LYS A 53 5.30 17.10 -2.15
N ASN A 54 5.39 15.86 -2.60
CA ASN A 54 5.48 15.54 -4.03
C ASN A 54 4.11 15.26 -4.65
N ASP A 55 3.02 15.79 -4.05
CA ASP A 55 1.71 15.69 -4.65
C ASP A 55 1.68 16.51 -5.95
N CYS A 56 1.38 15.84 -7.06
CA CYS A 56 0.99 16.50 -8.31
C CYS A 56 -0.50 16.82 -8.26
N GLU A 57 -0.99 17.68 -9.18
CA GLU A 57 -2.42 18.07 -9.20
C GLU A 57 -3.38 16.87 -9.16
N ASP A 58 -3.04 15.79 -9.88
CA ASP A 58 -3.89 14.60 -10.03
C ASP A 58 -3.38 13.36 -9.28
N THR A 59 -2.24 13.45 -8.56
CA THR A 59 -1.62 12.28 -7.92
C THR A 59 -1.27 12.59 -6.47
N ARG A 60 -1.74 11.73 -5.56
CA ARG A 60 -1.42 11.79 -4.13
C ARG A 60 -0.51 10.63 -3.74
N TYR A 61 0.39 10.86 -2.80
CA TYR A 61 1.35 9.88 -2.33
C TYR A 61 1.23 9.66 -0.82
N ASP A 62 1.72 8.51 -0.36
CA ASP A 62 1.87 8.16 1.05
C ASP A 62 0.57 8.38 1.88
N LEU A 63 0.69 9.02 3.03
CA LEU A 63 -0.45 9.31 3.90
C LEU A 63 -1.51 10.20 3.23
N ASN A 64 -1.10 11.12 2.35
CA ASN A 64 -2.04 11.99 1.64
C ASN A 64 -2.93 11.20 0.68
N ALA A 65 -2.40 10.14 0.05
CA ALA A 65 -3.20 9.25 -0.80
C ALA A 65 -4.28 8.52 0.02
N ILE A 66 -3.91 8.03 1.21
CA ILE A 66 -4.83 7.37 2.14
C ILE A 66 -5.91 8.36 2.62
N LEU A 67 -5.52 9.57 3.02
CA LEU A 67 -6.44 10.62 3.47
C LEU A 67 -7.43 11.02 2.37
N SER A 68 -6.94 11.28 1.15
CA SER A 68 -7.78 11.62 -0.01
C SER A 68 -8.78 10.51 -0.30
N PHE A 69 -8.31 9.25 -0.35
CA PHE A 69 -9.17 8.12 -0.63
C PHE A 69 -10.35 8.04 0.36
N PHE A 70 -10.10 8.18 1.67
CA PHE A 70 -11.16 8.12 2.67
C PHE A 70 -12.04 9.37 2.71
N ALA A 71 -11.51 10.54 2.34
CA ALA A 71 -12.29 11.77 2.25
C ALA A 71 -13.33 11.74 1.11
N ASP A 72 -13.06 10.97 0.05
CA ASP A 72 -13.95 10.88 -1.12
C ASP A 72 -15.06 9.84 -0.95
N LEU A 73 -15.06 9.03 0.10
CA LEU A 73 -16.08 8.01 0.34
C LEU A 73 -17.46 8.64 0.65
N ARG A 74 -18.50 8.02 0.12
CA ARG A 74 -19.90 8.45 0.32
C ARG A 74 -20.76 7.26 0.72
N LEU A 75 -21.66 7.50 1.67
CA LEU A 75 -22.68 6.51 2.03
C LEU A 75 -23.57 6.20 0.81
N GLY A 76 -23.92 4.94 0.64
CA GLY A 76 -24.71 4.45 -0.50
C GLY A 76 -23.90 4.19 -1.77
N VAL A 77 -22.62 4.55 -1.79
CA VAL A 77 -21.72 4.29 -2.92
C VAL A 77 -20.75 3.16 -2.57
N PRO A 78 -20.62 2.12 -3.39
CA PRO A 78 -19.64 1.05 -3.17
C PRO A 78 -18.22 1.59 -3.08
N VAL A 79 -17.45 1.09 -2.13
CA VAL A 79 -16.04 1.43 -1.96
C VAL A 79 -15.20 0.65 -2.96
N HIS A 80 -14.20 1.29 -3.53
CA HIS A 80 -13.24 0.64 -4.41
C HIS A 80 -12.30 -0.30 -3.62
N VAL A 81 -12.71 -1.57 -3.49
CA VAL A 81 -12.00 -2.60 -2.71
C VAL A 81 -10.55 -2.81 -3.16
N PRO A 82 -10.20 -2.76 -4.46
CA PRO A 82 -8.80 -2.84 -4.90
C PRO A 82 -7.90 -1.79 -4.22
N SER A 83 -8.36 -0.54 -4.04
CA SER A 83 -7.58 0.49 -3.33
C SER A 83 -7.35 0.12 -1.86
N LEU A 84 -8.36 -0.42 -1.18
CA LEU A 84 -8.20 -0.92 0.19
C LEU A 84 -7.21 -2.08 0.27
N TYR A 85 -7.22 -2.94 -0.75
CA TYR A 85 -6.28 -4.05 -0.86
C TYR A 85 -4.85 -3.56 -1.06
N CYS A 86 -4.64 -2.56 -1.93
CA CYS A 86 -3.33 -1.93 -2.12
C CYS A 86 -2.79 -1.32 -0.82
N ILE A 87 -3.62 -0.65 -0.02
CA ILE A 87 -3.22 -0.12 1.29
C ILE A 87 -2.74 -1.25 2.20
N TYR A 88 -3.49 -2.35 2.28
CA TYR A 88 -3.12 -3.51 3.09
C TYR A 88 -1.82 -4.18 2.61
N GLU A 89 -1.69 -4.45 1.31
CA GLU A 89 -0.49 -5.06 0.74
C GLU A 89 0.75 -4.20 0.93
N HIS A 90 0.61 -2.87 0.80
CA HIS A 90 1.71 -1.95 1.05
C HIS A 90 2.27 -2.12 2.48
N LYS A 91 1.41 -2.31 3.49
CA LYS A 91 1.87 -2.55 4.87
C LYS A 91 2.54 -3.92 5.03
N MET A 92 2.03 -4.95 4.36
CA MET A 92 2.68 -6.27 4.34
C MET A 92 4.07 -6.22 3.69
N LEU A 93 4.20 -5.53 2.55
CA LEU A 93 5.49 -5.35 1.90
C LEU A 93 6.46 -4.54 2.76
N PHE A 94 5.95 -3.58 3.52
CA PHE A 94 6.75 -2.79 4.44
C PHE A 94 7.34 -3.66 5.56
N GLU A 95 6.55 -4.55 6.17
CA GLU A 95 7.05 -5.54 7.15
C GLU A 95 8.19 -6.38 6.54
N LYS A 96 7.97 -6.91 5.33
CA LYS A 96 8.97 -7.74 4.65
C LYS A 96 10.27 -6.99 4.38
N ARG A 97 10.18 -5.71 4.01
CA ARG A 97 11.37 -4.85 3.83
C ARG A 97 12.13 -4.66 5.16
N LEU A 98 11.42 -4.40 6.26
CA LEU A 98 12.05 -4.27 7.57
C LEU A 98 12.71 -5.58 8.03
N ASP A 99 12.03 -6.72 7.85
CA ASP A 99 12.58 -8.04 8.17
C ASP A 99 13.85 -8.34 7.35
N PHE A 100 13.84 -7.99 6.06
CA PHE A 100 15.02 -8.12 5.20
C PHE A 100 16.17 -7.24 5.71
N MET A 101 15.91 -5.96 5.93
CA MET A 101 16.93 -5.03 6.44
C MET A 101 17.53 -5.49 7.77
N LYS A 102 16.68 -6.03 8.68
CA LYS A 102 17.13 -6.59 9.95
C LYS A 102 18.06 -7.79 9.76
N LYS A 103 17.76 -8.68 8.79
CA LYS A 103 18.63 -9.82 8.43
C LYS A 103 19.97 -9.37 7.88
N GLU A 104 19.98 -8.27 7.13
CA GLU A 104 21.19 -7.65 6.58
C GLU A 104 21.93 -6.76 7.59
N GLY A 105 21.61 -6.86 8.88
CA GLY A 105 22.33 -6.18 9.96
C GLY A 105 21.92 -4.72 10.21
N VAL A 106 20.90 -4.21 9.56
CA VAL A 106 20.37 -2.87 9.87
C VAL A 106 19.66 -2.91 11.22
N PRO A 107 20.02 -2.03 12.18
CA PRO A 107 19.42 -2.02 13.51
C PRO A 107 17.96 -1.54 13.46
N ILE A 108 17.03 -2.48 13.38
CA ILE A 108 15.57 -2.24 13.43
C ILE A 108 15.08 -2.53 14.84
N ARG A 109 14.40 -1.57 15.46
CA ARG A 109 13.84 -1.76 16.81
C ARG A 109 12.62 -2.68 16.76
N GLU A 110 12.47 -3.55 17.73
CA GLU A 110 11.30 -4.44 17.85
C GLU A 110 9.98 -3.64 17.98
N SER A 111 10.04 -2.47 18.64
CA SER A 111 8.90 -1.54 18.72
C SER A 111 8.41 -1.07 17.34
N ASP A 112 9.31 -0.88 16.38
CA ASP A 112 8.96 -0.45 15.03
C ASP A 112 8.32 -1.59 14.24
N LEU A 113 8.84 -2.82 14.38
CA LEU A 113 8.23 -4.02 13.81
C LEU A 113 6.82 -4.25 14.36
N ASN A 114 6.62 -4.07 15.66
CA ASN A 114 5.30 -4.21 16.29
C ASN A 114 4.30 -3.17 15.80
N LYS A 115 4.73 -1.93 15.58
CA LYS A 115 3.88 -0.89 14.98
C LYS A 115 3.46 -1.25 13.56
N VAL A 116 4.36 -1.77 12.73
CA VAL A 116 4.03 -2.21 11.37
C VAL A 116 3.07 -3.38 11.39
N LYS A 117 3.22 -4.35 12.29
CA LYS A 117 2.26 -5.44 12.46
C LYS A 117 0.86 -4.94 12.84
N GLU A 118 0.79 -3.92 13.68
CA GLU A 118 -0.51 -3.30 14.03
C GLU A 118 -1.11 -2.54 12.84
N LEU A 119 -0.31 -1.84 12.04
CA LEU A 119 -0.75 -1.23 10.77
C LEU A 119 -1.32 -2.28 9.81
N ILE A 120 -0.68 -3.45 9.68
CA ILE A 120 -1.18 -4.56 8.85
C ILE A 120 -2.53 -5.04 9.37
N LYS A 121 -2.65 -5.26 10.67
CA LYS A 121 -3.89 -5.73 11.30
C LYS A 121 -5.06 -4.75 11.08
N ILE A 122 -4.82 -3.45 11.27
CA ILE A 122 -5.85 -2.44 11.10
C ILE A 122 -6.20 -2.26 9.63
N SER A 123 -5.23 -2.20 8.71
CA SER A 123 -5.50 -2.09 7.27
C SER A 123 -6.29 -3.29 6.72
N ARG A 124 -5.98 -4.50 7.21
CA ARG A 124 -6.78 -5.69 6.91
C ARG A 124 -8.23 -5.55 7.40
N LYS A 125 -8.42 -5.01 8.60
CA LYS A 125 -9.76 -4.77 9.17
C LYS A 125 -10.54 -3.78 8.31
N VAL A 126 -9.93 -2.67 7.90
CA VAL A 126 -10.53 -1.69 6.98
C VAL A 126 -10.95 -2.34 5.66
N MET A 127 -10.08 -3.13 5.06
CA MET A 127 -10.36 -3.85 3.82
C MET A 127 -11.56 -4.81 3.99
N LEU A 128 -11.61 -5.58 5.07
CA LEU A 128 -12.71 -6.52 5.33
C LEU A 128 -14.03 -5.78 5.55
N PHE A 129 -14.01 -4.67 6.29
CA PHE A 129 -15.20 -3.86 6.49
C PHE A 129 -15.68 -3.18 5.20
N GLY A 130 -14.75 -2.75 4.33
CA GLY A 130 -15.11 -2.24 3.01
C GLY A 130 -15.78 -3.31 2.13
N LYS A 131 -15.28 -4.54 2.13
CA LYS A 131 -15.93 -5.67 1.46
C LYS A 131 -17.33 -5.95 2.01
N TYR A 132 -17.45 -5.96 3.35
CA TYR A 132 -18.74 -6.19 4.01
C TYR A 132 -19.73 -5.07 3.71
N TYR A 133 -19.29 -3.81 3.75
CA TYR A 133 -20.10 -2.67 3.37
C TYR A 133 -20.62 -2.80 1.92
N ASN A 134 -19.77 -3.16 0.98
CA ASN A 134 -20.18 -3.34 -0.42
C ASN A 134 -21.24 -4.44 -0.61
N SER A 135 -21.32 -5.40 0.32
CA SER A 135 -22.33 -6.46 0.25
C SER A 135 -23.72 -6.03 0.76
N ASN A 136 -23.82 -4.97 1.55
CA ASN A 136 -25.08 -4.58 2.19
C ASN A 136 -25.42 -3.09 2.08
N LEU A 137 -24.44 -2.23 1.79
CA LEU A 137 -24.54 -0.76 1.70
C LEU A 137 -25.20 -0.09 2.92
N GLN A 138 -25.12 -0.72 4.09
CA GLN A 138 -25.73 -0.23 5.32
C GLN A 138 -24.85 0.85 5.99
N GLU A 139 -25.51 1.84 6.57
CA GLU A 139 -24.86 2.93 7.31
C GLU A 139 -23.97 2.42 8.46
N SER A 140 -24.42 1.41 9.20
CA SER A 140 -23.63 0.82 10.29
C SER A 140 -22.33 0.18 9.81
N SER A 141 -22.35 -0.47 8.64
CA SER A 141 -21.16 -1.07 8.02
C SER A 141 -20.21 -0.01 7.50
N PHE A 142 -20.75 1.07 6.93
CA PHE A 142 -19.98 2.23 6.50
C PHE A 142 -19.28 2.92 7.68
N ALA A 143 -20.03 3.17 8.76
CA ALA A 143 -19.49 3.77 9.98
C ALA A 143 -18.38 2.92 10.59
N ALA A 144 -18.56 1.59 10.66
CA ALA A 144 -17.53 0.68 11.17
C ALA A 144 -16.25 0.68 10.32
N MET A 145 -16.40 0.78 9.00
CA MET A 145 -15.24 0.92 8.09
C MET A 145 -14.52 2.24 8.31
N LEU A 146 -15.25 3.36 8.39
CA LEU A 146 -14.65 4.69 8.63
C LEU A 146 -13.97 4.79 9.99
N ASP A 147 -14.54 4.18 11.03
CA ASP A 147 -13.92 4.14 12.36
C ASP A 147 -12.59 3.37 12.33
N ALA A 148 -12.57 2.21 11.67
CA ALA A 148 -11.32 1.49 11.46
C ALA A 148 -10.31 2.28 10.60
N ALA A 149 -10.77 3.05 9.60
CA ALA A 149 -9.93 3.90 8.78
C ALA A 149 -9.31 5.06 9.58
N LYS A 150 -10.07 5.67 10.49
CA LYS A 150 -9.53 6.71 11.40
C LYS A 150 -8.39 6.16 12.26
N ASN A 151 -8.58 4.98 12.85
CA ASN A 151 -7.55 4.31 13.63
C ASN A 151 -6.30 4.00 12.78
N LEU A 152 -6.47 3.59 11.51
CA LEU A 152 -5.36 3.39 10.59
C LEU A 152 -4.59 4.68 10.35
N ILE A 153 -5.30 5.77 10.06
CA ILE A 153 -4.71 7.09 9.79
C ILE A 153 -3.94 7.63 11.00
N GLU A 154 -4.48 7.49 12.20
CA GLU A 154 -3.83 7.90 13.44
C GLU A 154 -2.54 7.12 13.67
N LEU A 155 -2.59 5.79 13.56
CA LEU A 155 -1.42 4.94 13.73
C LEU A 155 -0.35 5.21 12.64
N GLU A 156 -0.77 5.44 11.40
CA GLU A 156 0.12 5.81 10.30
C GLU A 156 0.83 7.14 10.57
N ARG A 157 0.08 8.12 11.06
CA ARG A 157 0.62 9.44 11.42
C ARG A 157 1.63 9.33 12.56
N ASP A 158 1.31 8.56 13.60
CA ASP A 158 2.21 8.31 14.73
C ASP A 158 3.47 7.56 14.30
N PHE A 159 3.33 6.65 13.35
CA PHE A 159 4.46 5.94 12.76
C PHE A 159 5.36 6.91 11.96
N CYS A 160 4.78 7.81 11.17
CA CYS A 160 5.52 8.81 10.41
C CYS A 160 6.24 9.81 11.32
N VAL A 161 5.63 10.29 12.41
CA VAL A 161 6.20 11.26 13.33
C VAL A 161 7.25 10.64 14.26
N GLY A 162 6.93 9.47 14.85
CA GLY A 162 7.81 8.77 15.79
C GLY A 162 8.97 8.01 15.16
N GLY A 163 8.94 7.84 13.88
CA GLY A 163 9.82 7.26 12.87
C GLY A 163 10.81 6.19 13.27
N LEU A 164 11.07 5.28 12.32
CA LEU A 164 12.25 4.40 12.34
C LEU A 164 13.51 5.21 12.60
N GLN A 165 14.16 5.05 13.75
CA GLN A 165 15.49 5.61 13.96
C GLN A 165 16.50 4.63 13.36
N LEU A 166 16.65 4.69 12.05
CA LEU A 166 17.75 4.04 11.35
C LEU A 166 18.99 4.89 11.65
N ARG A 167 19.87 4.40 12.51
CA ARG A 167 21.17 5.00 12.79
C ARG A 167 22.20 4.54 11.76
#